data_b7a061058e2d334f1ba3ff2f7930e6c0
#
_entry.id   b7a061058e2d334f1ba3ff2f7930e6c0
#
_cell.length_a   1.000
_cell.length_b   1.000
_cell.length_c   1.000
_cell.angle_alpha   90.00
_cell.angle_beta   90.00
_cell.angle_gamma   90.00
#
_symmetry.space_group_name_H-M   'P 1'
#
loop_
_entity.id
_entity.type
_entity.pdbx_description
1 polymer ?
#
loop_
_entity_poly.entity_id
_entity_poly.type
_entity_poly.pdbx_seq_one_letter_code
_entity_poly.pdbx_strand_id
1 'polypeptide(L)'
;MCQNNNSSVRVGVRTRSLAEPRLRYIKQLGATDIFVDHADTEEEPDEFNDRDGTDTITVGPNQIPSVSELEAARSHIEDAGLSFTGIQSLPYSLYGDIMFDREGATEAIEQIKTLIRNLGEAGIPILGYQWNPRSVVPMRTNPVQTRGGAEATAFDYDELDNPDELPPGINREYTEEEFWQYYQRFLEEILPVAEEAGVDLALHPADPPGLESLGGIPRLFRNIENFEKAMDLVPSDNHGLKLCLGCFSQMGEDIPEVIRRFGERDEIVFIHFRDVIGTVPTFHETFVDMGNFETTTVIRTLHDVGYDGPVIPDHVPKMDGDDDWQHRARGFTVGYLRGVIDTVRTSRQEKAGEYEVN
;
A
#
# COMPACT_ATOMS: atom_id res chain seq x y z
N MET A 1 23.50 -26.03 7.89
CA MET A 1 23.98 -24.86 7.17
C MET A 1 23.26 -23.69 7.79
N CYS A 2 23.93 -22.88 8.60
CA CYS A 2 23.30 -21.64 9.14
C CYS A 2 23.11 -20.70 7.96
N GLN A 3 21.88 -20.47 7.56
CA GLN A 3 21.54 -19.35 6.70
C GLN A 3 21.92 -18.09 7.47
N ASN A 4 22.83 -17.28 6.92
CA ASN A 4 23.05 -15.91 7.35
C ASN A 4 21.76 -15.15 7.06
N ASN A 5 20.79 -15.18 7.98
CA ASN A 5 19.61 -14.34 7.96
C ASN A 5 20.04 -12.89 8.22
N ASN A 6 20.59 -12.26 7.21
CA ASN A 6 20.80 -10.82 7.19
C ASN A 6 19.60 -10.15 6.54
N SER A 7 18.36 -10.65 6.88
CA SER A 7 17.12 -10.02 6.45
C SER A 7 17.08 -8.62 7.05
N SER A 8 17.09 -7.61 6.24
CA SER A 8 17.00 -6.23 6.71
C SER A 8 15.77 -5.58 6.11
N VAL A 9 14.75 -5.40 6.94
CA VAL A 9 13.61 -4.54 6.63
C VAL A 9 14.14 -3.20 6.11
N ARG A 10 13.71 -2.78 4.92
CA ARG A 10 14.11 -1.54 4.29
C ARG A 10 13.04 -0.48 4.47
N VAL A 11 13.44 0.79 4.52
CA VAL A 11 12.48 1.90 4.57
C VAL A 11 12.40 2.55 3.21
N GLY A 12 11.21 2.49 2.63
CA GLY A 12 10.87 3.17 1.39
C GLY A 12 9.93 4.34 1.61
N VAL A 13 9.58 5.00 0.53
CA VAL A 13 8.61 6.10 0.52
C VAL A 13 7.77 6.01 -0.75
N ARG A 14 6.48 6.34 -0.64
CA ARG A 14 5.62 6.57 -1.80
C ARG A 14 5.67 8.03 -2.24
N THR A 15 5.68 8.30 -3.53
CA THR A 15 5.66 9.64 -4.09
C THR A 15 5.05 9.66 -5.49
N ARG A 16 4.35 10.74 -5.82
CA ARG A 16 3.88 11.03 -7.20
C ARG A 16 4.98 11.72 -8.00
N SER A 17 5.71 12.63 -7.35
CA SER A 17 6.73 13.44 -8.02
C SER A 17 8.07 12.72 -8.04
N LEU A 18 8.65 12.62 -9.23
CA LEU A 18 10.01 12.17 -9.47
C LEU A 18 10.99 13.33 -9.64
N ALA A 19 10.57 14.57 -9.38
CA ALA A 19 11.43 15.74 -9.46
C ALA A 19 12.70 15.58 -8.60
N GLU A 20 13.85 16.01 -9.12
CA GLU A 20 15.15 15.88 -8.45
C GLU A 20 15.17 16.40 -7.00
N PRO A 21 14.53 17.54 -6.64
CA PRO A 21 14.47 17.99 -5.24
C PRO A 21 13.74 17.00 -4.34
N ARG A 22 12.67 16.36 -4.84
CA ARG A 22 11.89 15.36 -4.11
C ARG A 22 12.71 14.09 -3.87
N LEU A 23 13.32 13.52 -4.90
CA LEU A 23 14.15 12.33 -4.78
C LEU A 23 15.37 12.59 -3.88
N ARG A 24 16.00 13.75 -4.00
CA ARG A 24 17.10 14.17 -3.12
C ARG A 24 16.66 14.27 -1.66
N TYR A 25 15.50 14.86 -1.39
CA TYR A 25 14.93 14.93 -0.05
C TYR A 25 14.69 13.52 0.54
N ILE A 26 14.03 12.64 -0.22
CA ILE A 26 13.78 11.26 0.19
C ILE A 26 15.10 10.54 0.51
N LYS A 27 16.14 10.71 -0.33
CA LYS A 27 17.46 10.16 -0.07
C LYS A 27 18.09 10.71 1.21
N GLN A 28 17.93 12.01 1.50
CA GLN A 28 18.44 12.64 2.72
C GLN A 28 17.76 12.09 3.98
N LEU A 29 16.50 11.67 3.91
CA LEU A 29 15.83 10.96 5.00
C LEU A 29 16.43 9.57 5.26
N GLY A 30 17.17 9.03 4.29
CA GLY A 30 17.80 7.70 4.34
C GLY A 30 16.86 6.57 3.93
N ALA A 31 15.78 6.86 3.23
CA ALA A 31 15.00 5.85 2.53
C ALA A 31 15.81 5.25 1.36
N THR A 32 15.48 4.03 0.98
CA THR A 32 16.15 3.28 -0.08
C THR A 32 15.25 2.93 -1.24
N ASP A 33 13.95 2.78 -0.99
CA ASP A 33 12.97 2.26 -1.93
C ASP A 33 11.93 3.33 -2.28
N ILE A 34 11.57 3.42 -3.56
CA ILE A 34 10.52 4.28 -4.07
C ILE A 34 9.36 3.42 -4.58
N PHE A 35 8.17 3.74 -4.10
CA PHE A 35 6.91 3.33 -4.70
C PHE A 35 6.28 4.54 -5.37
N VAL A 36 6.06 4.46 -6.67
CA VAL A 36 5.46 5.56 -7.41
C VAL A 36 3.93 5.50 -7.27
N ASP A 37 3.35 6.58 -6.76
CA ASP A 37 1.92 6.81 -6.90
C ASP A 37 1.67 7.33 -8.32
N HIS A 38 0.70 6.75 -9.02
CA HIS A 38 0.28 7.27 -10.32
C HIS A 38 -0.32 8.68 -10.16
N ALA A 39 -0.11 9.53 -11.14
CA ALA A 39 -0.91 10.74 -11.27
C ALA A 39 -2.30 10.32 -11.76
N ASP A 40 -3.35 10.59 -10.97
CA ASP A 40 -4.70 10.53 -11.47
C ASP A 40 -4.96 11.80 -12.28
N THR A 41 -5.47 11.67 -13.49
CA THR A 41 -5.68 12.81 -14.42
C THR A 41 -6.75 13.79 -13.92
N GLU A 42 -7.46 13.46 -12.85
CA GLU A 42 -8.54 14.28 -12.27
C GLU A 42 -8.12 15.05 -11.01
N GLU A 43 -6.92 14.80 -10.45
CA GLU A 43 -6.44 15.54 -9.27
C GLU A 43 -5.60 16.75 -9.67
N GLU A 44 -5.80 17.88 -8.99
CA GLU A 44 -4.98 19.08 -9.16
C GLU A 44 -3.49 18.79 -8.86
N PRO A 45 -2.55 19.31 -9.65
CA PRO A 45 -1.13 19.13 -9.38
C PRO A 45 -0.76 19.80 -8.05
N ASP A 46 -0.06 19.06 -7.17
CA ASP A 46 0.52 19.65 -5.97
C ASP A 46 1.67 20.61 -6.34
N GLU A 47 2.08 21.49 -5.40
CA GLU A 47 3.12 22.50 -5.64
C GLU A 47 4.52 21.92 -5.96
N PHE A 48 4.70 20.59 -5.86
CA PHE A 48 5.91 19.84 -6.22
C PHE A 48 5.79 19.08 -7.54
N ASN A 49 4.62 19.09 -8.15
CA ASN A 49 4.47 18.63 -9.54
C ASN A 49 4.92 19.75 -10.45
N ASP A 50 6.12 19.63 -11.02
CA ASP A 50 6.52 20.50 -12.10
C ASP A 50 5.51 20.38 -13.24
N ARG A 51 4.99 21.51 -13.72
CA ARG A 51 3.85 21.60 -14.64
C ARG A 51 4.13 21.03 -16.03
N ASP A 52 5.31 20.46 -16.25
CA ASP A 52 5.75 19.99 -17.55
C ASP A 52 5.46 18.51 -17.82
N GLY A 53 4.83 17.77 -16.87
CA GLY A 53 4.37 16.39 -17.09
C GLY A 53 5.48 15.35 -17.24
N THR A 54 6.75 15.72 -17.05
CA THR A 54 7.91 14.85 -17.24
C THR A 54 8.37 14.12 -15.97
N ASP A 55 7.93 14.57 -14.81
CA ASP A 55 8.43 14.09 -13.52
C ASP A 55 7.44 13.18 -12.78
N THR A 56 6.59 12.45 -13.48
CA THR A 56 5.65 11.49 -12.89
C THR A 56 5.33 10.36 -13.86
N ILE A 57 4.86 9.23 -13.32
CA ILE A 57 4.30 8.13 -14.12
C ILE A 57 2.78 8.24 -14.08
N THR A 58 2.17 8.30 -15.26
CA THR A 58 0.72 8.28 -15.39
C THR A 58 0.26 6.86 -15.69
N VAL A 59 -0.72 6.37 -14.94
CA VAL A 59 -1.40 5.08 -15.16
C VAL A 59 -2.91 5.35 -15.19
N GLY A 60 -3.58 4.94 -16.25
CA GLY A 60 -5.03 5.12 -16.36
C GLY A 60 -5.57 4.48 -17.64
N PRO A 61 -6.89 4.57 -17.88
CA PRO A 61 -7.49 4.08 -19.12
C PRO A 61 -6.85 4.70 -20.35
N ASN A 62 -6.33 3.87 -21.26
CA ASN A 62 -5.58 4.26 -22.46
C ASN A 62 -4.28 5.05 -22.18
N GLN A 63 -3.77 5.00 -20.96
CA GLN A 63 -2.53 5.63 -20.51
C GLN A 63 -1.67 4.63 -19.74
N ILE A 64 -1.27 3.56 -20.41
CA ILE A 64 -0.37 2.56 -19.86
C ILE A 64 1.06 2.95 -20.22
N PRO A 65 1.94 3.19 -19.23
CA PRO A 65 3.32 3.59 -19.51
C PRO A 65 4.04 2.50 -20.30
N SER A 66 4.77 2.92 -21.31
CA SER A 66 5.61 2.05 -22.12
C SER A 66 6.85 1.58 -21.33
N VAL A 67 7.49 0.50 -21.78
CA VAL A 67 8.75 0.03 -21.21
C VAL A 67 9.80 1.14 -21.15
N SER A 68 9.94 1.92 -22.23
CA SER A 68 10.92 3.01 -22.29
C SER A 68 10.65 4.14 -21.28
N GLU A 69 9.38 4.47 -21.01
CA GLU A 69 9.01 5.46 -19.99
C GLU A 69 9.33 4.92 -18.59
N LEU A 70 9.03 3.66 -18.33
CA LEU A 70 9.34 2.99 -17.05
C LEU A 70 10.84 2.86 -16.81
N GLU A 71 11.61 2.49 -17.85
CA GLU A 71 13.09 2.42 -17.77
C GLU A 71 13.71 3.81 -17.54
N ALA A 72 13.19 4.85 -18.18
CA ALA A 72 13.64 6.22 -17.98
C ALA A 72 13.38 6.68 -16.53
N ALA A 73 12.19 6.42 -16.01
CA ALA A 73 11.85 6.72 -14.63
C ALA A 73 12.72 5.93 -13.64
N ARG A 74 12.95 4.64 -13.90
CA ARG A 74 13.83 3.80 -13.09
C ARG A 74 15.26 4.35 -13.07
N SER A 75 15.82 4.65 -14.24
CA SER A 75 17.17 5.23 -14.33
C SER A 75 17.28 6.54 -13.56
N HIS A 76 16.27 7.41 -13.65
CA HIS A 76 16.24 8.69 -12.95
C HIS A 76 16.20 8.51 -11.41
N ILE A 77 15.42 7.56 -10.91
CA ILE A 77 15.36 7.20 -9.48
C ILE A 77 16.70 6.60 -9.02
N GLU A 78 17.29 5.71 -9.83
CA GLU A 78 18.57 5.05 -9.53
C GLU A 78 19.74 6.05 -9.53
N ASP A 79 19.73 7.04 -10.41
CA ASP A 79 20.70 8.14 -10.43
C ASP A 79 20.68 8.99 -9.14
N ALA A 80 19.53 9.07 -8.48
CA ALA A 80 19.40 9.66 -7.15
C ALA A 80 19.87 8.72 -6.01
N GLY A 81 20.30 7.49 -6.34
CA GLY A 81 20.73 6.46 -5.40
C GLY A 81 19.59 5.79 -4.64
N LEU A 82 18.42 5.72 -5.23
CA LEU A 82 17.21 5.07 -4.73
C LEU A 82 16.85 3.88 -5.64
N SER A 83 15.98 2.99 -5.21
CA SER A 83 15.47 1.87 -6.04
C SER A 83 14.03 2.13 -6.44
N PHE A 84 13.68 1.95 -7.71
CA PHE A 84 12.28 1.94 -8.13
C PHE A 84 11.70 0.55 -7.83
N THR A 85 11.02 0.41 -6.70
CA THR A 85 10.57 -0.88 -6.17
C THR A 85 9.20 -1.27 -6.69
N GLY A 86 8.31 -0.32 -6.98
CA GLY A 86 7.00 -0.66 -7.52
C GLY A 86 6.09 0.53 -7.79
N ILE A 87 4.98 0.25 -8.45
CA ILE A 87 3.82 1.14 -8.51
C ILE A 87 2.94 0.83 -7.29
N GLN A 88 2.62 1.88 -6.53
CA GLN A 88 1.95 1.74 -5.24
C GLN A 88 0.54 1.17 -5.35
N SER A 89 -0.23 1.57 -6.38
CA SER A 89 -1.60 1.10 -6.57
C SER A 89 -2.08 1.29 -8.02
N LEU A 90 -2.97 0.41 -8.48
CA LEU A 90 -3.76 0.66 -9.67
C LEU A 90 -4.81 1.76 -9.39
N PRO A 91 -5.07 2.68 -10.34
CA PRO A 91 -6.14 3.65 -10.22
C PRO A 91 -7.53 2.98 -10.34
N TYR A 92 -8.51 3.52 -9.62
CA TYR A 92 -9.89 3.02 -9.70
C TYR A 92 -10.46 3.12 -11.12
N SER A 93 -10.12 4.17 -11.84
CA SER A 93 -10.52 4.37 -13.23
C SER A 93 -10.15 3.19 -14.16
N LEU A 94 -9.09 2.44 -13.82
CA LEU A 94 -8.64 1.28 -14.60
C LEU A 94 -9.30 -0.03 -14.17
N TYR A 95 -9.62 -0.22 -12.88
CA TYR A 95 -10.21 -1.49 -12.43
C TYR A 95 -11.71 -1.41 -12.07
N GLY A 96 -12.31 -0.23 -12.06
CA GLY A 96 -13.69 -0.05 -11.67
C GLY A 96 -14.70 -0.83 -12.53
N ASP A 97 -14.48 -0.88 -13.85
CA ASP A 97 -15.35 -1.66 -14.74
C ASP A 97 -15.21 -3.17 -14.52
N ILE A 98 -14.02 -3.64 -14.15
CA ILE A 98 -13.77 -5.05 -13.80
C ILE A 98 -14.51 -5.39 -12.50
N MET A 99 -14.38 -4.52 -11.50
CA MET A 99 -14.97 -4.70 -10.18
C MET A 99 -16.49 -4.81 -10.21
N PHE A 100 -17.15 -4.12 -11.14
CA PHE A 100 -18.60 -4.10 -11.30
C PHE A 100 -19.12 -4.88 -12.52
N ASP A 101 -18.25 -5.65 -13.19
CA ASP A 101 -18.56 -6.43 -14.39
C ASP A 101 -19.27 -5.60 -15.48
N ARG A 102 -18.71 -4.44 -15.81
CA ARG A 102 -19.24 -3.52 -16.82
C ARG A 102 -18.65 -3.82 -18.21
N GLU A 103 -19.22 -3.18 -19.23
CA GLU A 103 -18.84 -3.37 -20.64
C GLU A 103 -17.34 -3.16 -20.89
N GLY A 104 -16.67 -2.24 -20.16
CA GLY A 104 -15.22 -1.97 -20.27
C GLY A 104 -14.30 -3.00 -19.61
N ALA A 105 -14.81 -3.97 -18.85
CA ALA A 105 -14.02 -4.87 -18.02
C ALA A 105 -12.94 -5.66 -18.79
N THR A 106 -13.27 -6.18 -19.96
CA THR A 106 -12.33 -6.96 -20.78
C THR A 106 -11.16 -6.10 -21.28
N GLU A 107 -11.44 -4.89 -21.74
CA GLU A 107 -10.40 -3.96 -22.20
C GLU A 107 -9.52 -3.51 -21.05
N ALA A 108 -10.10 -3.22 -19.89
CA ALA A 108 -9.38 -2.86 -18.68
C ALA A 108 -8.43 -3.98 -18.23
N ILE A 109 -8.85 -5.25 -18.26
CA ILE A 109 -7.99 -6.40 -17.98
C ILE A 109 -6.78 -6.44 -18.93
N GLU A 110 -6.99 -6.26 -20.25
CA GLU A 110 -5.88 -6.27 -21.21
C GLU A 110 -4.90 -5.10 -21.01
N GLN A 111 -5.39 -3.93 -20.57
CA GLN A 111 -4.54 -2.80 -20.21
C GLN A 111 -3.71 -3.10 -18.96
N ILE A 112 -4.30 -3.73 -17.94
CA ILE A 112 -3.57 -4.17 -16.74
C ILE A 112 -2.52 -5.23 -17.08
N LYS A 113 -2.85 -6.22 -17.91
CA LYS A 113 -1.88 -7.21 -18.40
C LYS A 113 -0.71 -6.54 -19.15
N THR A 114 -1.00 -5.52 -19.94
CA THR A 114 0.04 -4.73 -20.63
C THR A 114 0.93 -4.01 -19.64
N LEU A 115 0.36 -3.38 -18.61
CA LEU A 115 1.12 -2.73 -17.55
C LEU A 115 2.04 -3.73 -16.83
N ILE A 116 1.53 -4.90 -16.46
CA ILE A 116 2.31 -5.95 -15.79
C ILE A 116 3.51 -6.39 -16.64
N ARG A 117 3.29 -6.64 -17.94
CA ARG A 117 4.40 -6.99 -18.86
C ARG A 117 5.43 -5.88 -18.96
N ASN A 118 4.99 -4.64 -19.10
CA ASN A 118 5.89 -3.48 -19.21
C ASN A 118 6.70 -3.28 -17.93
N LEU A 119 6.10 -3.50 -16.75
CA LEU A 119 6.81 -3.45 -15.46
C LEU A 119 7.89 -4.52 -15.38
N GLY A 120 7.55 -5.77 -15.72
CA GLY A 120 8.51 -6.87 -15.72
C GLY A 120 9.68 -6.64 -16.69
N GLU A 121 9.41 -6.19 -17.92
CA GLU A 121 10.45 -5.87 -18.92
C GLU A 121 11.33 -4.69 -18.45
N ALA A 122 10.75 -3.68 -17.82
CA ALA A 122 11.48 -2.56 -17.23
C ALA A 122 12.21 -2.92 -15.92
N GLY A 123 12.03 -4.15 -15.37
CA GLY A 123 12.66 -4.61 -14.13
C GLY A 123 12.11 -3.95 -12.87
N ILE A 124 10.82 -3.61 -12.87
CA ILE A 124 10.10 -3.06 -11.71
C ILE A 124 9.23 -4.18 -11.10
N PRO A 125 9.59 -4.71 -9.92
CA PRO A 125 9.09 -6.00 -9.47
C PRO A 125 7.70 -5.99 -8.83
N ILE A 126 7.13 -4.83 -8.44
CA ILE A 126 5.90 -4.81 -7.64
C ILE A 126 4.82 -3.93 -8.26
N LEU A 127 3.60 -4.46 -8.32
CA LEU A 127 2.38 -3.71 -8.62
C LEU A 127 1.38 -3.86 -7.48
N GLY A 128 1.18 -2.78 -6.72
CA GLY A 128 0.12 -2.72 -5.73
C GLY A 128 -1.25 -2.54 -6.37
N TYR A 129 -2.27 -3.11 -5.77
CA TYR A 129 -3.65 -2.91 -6.18
C TYR A 129 -4.61 -2.98 -5.01
N GLN A 130 -5.85 -2.66 -5.25
CA GLN A 130 -6.92 -2.72 -4.27
C GLN A 130 -8.24 -3.06 -4.96
N TRP A 131 -9.18 -3.61 -4.20
CA TRP A 131 -10.51 -3.92 -4.68
C TRP A 131 -11.54 -3.09 -3.92
N ASN A 132 -11.42 -1.76 -4.11
CA ASN A 132 -12.21 -0.76 -3.39
C ASN A 132 -12.75 0.27 -4.38
N PRO A 133 -14.03 0.63 -4.31
CA PRO A 133 -14.60 1.71 -5.11
C PRO A 133 -14.28 3.09 -4.50
N ARG A 134 -12.99 3.44 -4.42
CA ARG A 134 -12.47 4.61 -3.67
C ARG A 134 -13.11 5.94 -4.04
N SER A 135 -13.39 6.15 -5.32
CA SER A 135 -13.93 7.43 -5.81
C SER A 135 -15.45 7.58 -5.61
N VAL A 136 -16.13 6.53 -5.19
CA VAL A 136 -17.61 6.52 -5.08
C VAL A 136 -18.13 6.24 -3.67
N VAL A 137 -17.27 5.80 -2.75
CA VAL A 137 -17.63 5.48 -1.37
C VAL A 137 -16.84 6.36 -0.40
N PRO A 138 -17.50 7.02 0.58
CA PRO A 138 -16.77 7.81 1.56
C PRO A 138 -15.83 6.93 2.39
N MET A 139 -14.57 7.33 2.45
CA MET A 139 -13.54 6.57 3.16
C MET A 139 -13.08 7.28 4.43
N ARG A 140 -13.41 8.54 4.57
CA ARG A 140 -13.07 9.39 5.73
C ARG A 140 -14.21 10.34 6.02
N THR A 141 -14.30 10.71 7.29
CA THR A 141 -15.18 11.78 7.80
C THR A 141 -14.37 13.03 8.11
N ASN A 142 -14.86 13.89 9.00
CA ASN A 142 -14.16 15.11 9.37
C ASN A 142 -12.78 14.82 9.98
N PRO A 143 -11.73 15.56 9.61
CA PRO A 143 -10.42 15.38 10.22
C PRO A 143 -10.45 15.78 11.69
N VAL A 144 -9.54 15.19 12.48
CA VAL A 144 -9.39 15.47 13.89
C VAL A 144 -7.99 16.02 14.20
N GLN A 145 -7.85 16.67 15.35
CA GLN A 145 -6.54 17.08 15.84
C GLN A 145 -5.92 15.96 16.68
N THR A 146 -4.63 15.70 16.44
CA THR A 146 -3.79 14.79 17.23
C THR A 146 -2.67 15.57 17.91
N ARG A 147 -1.57 14.92 18.30
CA ARG A 147 -0.45 15.49 19.04
C ARG A 147 -0.02 16.88 18.51
N GLY A 148 -0.01 17.89 19.41
CA GLY A 148 0.47 19.22 19.09
C GLY A 148 -0.44 20.03 18.15
N GLY A 149 -1.66 19.55 17.89
CA GLY A 149 -2.60 20.18 16.96
C GLY A 149 -2.39 19.77 15.50
N ALA A 150 -1.56 18.75 15.21
CA ALA A 150 -1.46 18.18 13.87
C ALA A 150 -2.81 17.61 13.44
N GLU A 151 -3.16 17.79 12.17
CA GLU A 151 -4.41 17.29 11.61
C GLU A 151 -4.25 15.84 11.12
N ALA A 152 -5.19 14.98 11.50
CA ALA A 152 -5.23 13.59 11.09
C ALA A 152 -6.59 13.26 10.48
N THR A 153 -6.60 12.37 9.49
CA THR A 153 -7.83 11.85 8.92
C THR A 153 -8.54 10.93 9.92
N ALA A 154 -9.86 10.92 9.87
CA ALA A 154 -10.70 10.13 10.76
C ALA A 154 -11.83 9.45 10.00
N PHE A 155 -12.42 8.47 10.64
CA PHE A 155 -13.63 7.82 10.18
C PHE A 155 -14.56 7.58 11.38
N ASP A 156 -15.79 8.03 11.24
CA ASP A 156 -16.86 7.73 12.17
C ASP A 156 -18.11 7.36 11.35
N TYR A 157 -18.56 6.11 11.51
CA TYR A 157 -19.70 5.60 10.75
C TYR A 157 -20.97 6.40 11.01
N ASP A 158 -21.15 6.90 12.23
CA ASP A 158 -22.32 7.68 12.62
C ASP A 158 -22.33 9.11 12.01
N GLU A 159 -21.19 9.58 11.50
CA GLU A 159 -21.07 10.85 10.77
C GLU A 159 -21.38 10.74 9.27
N LEU A 160 -21.57 9.52 8.75
CA LEU A 160 -21.83 9.33 7.33
C LEU A 160 -23.31 9.64 6.99
N ASP A 161 -23.50 10.42 5.93
CA ASP A 161 -24.81 10.61 5.33
C ASP A 161 -25.18 9.39 4.48
N ASN A 162 -26.25 8.66 4.85
CA ASN A 162 -26.78 7.52 4.10
C ASN A 162 -25.72 6.44 3.73
N PRO A 163 -25.04 5.81 4.71
CA PRO A 163 -23.92 4.89 4.45
C PRO A 163 -24.32 3.64 3.63
N ASP A 164 -25.60 3.35 3.50
CA ASP A 164 -26.15 2.21 2.74
C ASP A 164 -26.70 2.62 1.36
N GLU A 165 -26.71 3.91 1.03
CA GLU A 165 -27.20 4.38 -0.27
C GLU A 165 -26.16 4.16 -1.37
N LEU A 166 -26.62 3.56 -2.49
CA LEU A 166 -25.74 3.33 -3.64
C LEU A 166 -25.19 4.65 -4.20
N PRO A 167 -23.89 4.73 -4.47
CA PRO A 167 -23.28 5.93 -5.03
C PRO A 167 -23.77 6.22 -6.45
N PRO A 168 -23.69 7.48 -6.90
CA PRO A 168 -24.01 7.83 -8.28
C PRO A 168 -23.24 6.96 -9.29
N GLY A 169 -23.95 6.45 -10.30
CA GLY A 169 -23.39 5.59 -11.34
C GLY A 169 -23.39 4.09 -11.00
N ILE A 170 -23.77 3.71 -9.79
CA ILE A 170 -24.05 2.32 -9.41
C ILE A 170 -25.56 2.13 -9.46
N ASN A 171 -26.06 1.34 -10.43
CA ASN A 171 -27.48 1.28 -10.78
C ASN A 171 -28.20 0.04 -10.22
N ARG A 172 -27.51 -0.80 -9.47
CA ARG A 172 -28.06 -2.00 -8.83
C ARG A 172 -27.29 -2.38 -7.58
N GLU A 173 -27.93 -3.15 -6.74
CA GLU A 173 -27.26 -3.85 -5.63
C GLU A 173 -26.40 -5.00 -6.17
N TYR A 174 -25.31 -5.29 -5.49
CA TYR A 174 -24.41 -6.39 -5.73
C TYR A 174 -24.32 -7.26 -4.49
N THR A 175 -24.24 -8.57 -4.68
CA THR A 175 -23.96 -9.50 -3.60
C THR A 175 -22.47 -9.69 -3.38
N GLU A 176 -22.07 -10.10 -2.19
CA GLU A 176 -20.69 -10.45 -1.89
C GLU A 176 -20.18 -11.61 -2.78
N GLU A 177 -21.08 -12.58 -3.09
CA GLU A 177 -20.74 -13.70 -3.96
C GLU A 177 -20.43 -13.26 -5.40
N GLU A 178 -21.19 -12.31 -5.96
CA GLU A 178 -20.88 -11.73 -7.28
C GLU A 178 -19.51 -11.05 -7.27
N PHE A 179 -19.18 -10.28 -6.22
CA PHE A 179 -17.88 -9.63 -6.09
C PHE A 179 -16.73 -10.63 -5.98
N TRP A 180 -16.90 -11.75 -5.26
CA TRP A 180 -15.93 -12.83 -5.24
C TRP A 180 -15.75 -13.49 -6.61
N GLN A 181 -16.81 -13.67 -7.39
CA GLN A 181 -16.72 -14.21 -8.76
C GLN A 181 -15.98 -13.25 -9.69
N TYR A 182 -16.25 -11.93 -9.60
CA TYR A 182 -15.52 -10.93 -10.40
C TYR A 182 -14.06 -10.83 -10.02
N TYR A 183 -13.77 -10.89 -8.74
CA TYR A 183 -12.40 -10.89 -8.24
C TYR A 183 -11.64 -12.16 -8.67
N GLN A 184 -12.26 -13.34 -8.57
CA GLN A 184 -11.66 -14.59 -9.04
C GLN A 184 -11.33 -14.51 -10.52
N ARG A 185 -12.26 -14.08 -11.35
CA ARG A 185 -12.03 -13.91 -12.80
C ARG A 185 -10.88 -12.93 -13.08
N PHE A 186 -10.82 -11.85 -12.34
CA PHE A 186 -9.71 -10.90 -12.44
C PHE A 186 -8.37 -11.58 -12.14
N LEU A 187 -8.26 -12.33 -11.05
CA LEU A 187 -7.04 -13.05 -10.69
C LEU A 187 -6.65 -14.12 -11.74
N GLU A 188 -7.61 -14.91 -12.22
CA GLU A 188 -7.40 -15.93 -13.25
C GLU A 188 -6.81 -15.33 -14.54
N GLU A 189 -7.14 -14.08 -14.85
CA GLU A 189 -6.66 -13.37 -16.03
C GLU A 189 -5.28 -12.73 -15.84
N ILE A 190 -4.99 -12.18 -14.67
CA ILE A 190 -3.77 -11.37 -14.48
C ILE A 190 -2.61 -12.13 -13.86
N LEU A 191 -2.86 -13.14 -12.99
CA LEU A 191 -1.79 -13.86 -12.29
C LEU A 191 -0.86 -14.62 -13.23
N PRO A 192 -1.34 -15.33 -14.27
CA PRO A 192 -0.44 -15.98 -15.22
C PRO A 192 0.52 -14.98 -15.93
N VAL A 193 0.06 -13.74 -16.15
CA VAL A 193 0.87 -12.68 -16.75
C VAL A 193 1.89 -12.13 -15.74
N ALA A 194 1.51 -12.03 -14.48
CA ALA A 194 2.39 -11.59 -13.40
C ALA A 194 3.53 -12.61 -13.18
N GLU A 195 3.20 -13.91 -13.17
CA GLU A 195 4.19 -15.01 -13.08
C GLU A 195 5.18 -14.99 -14.25
N GLU A 196 4.68 -14.85 -15.48
CA GLU A 196 5.54 -14.78 -16.68
C GLU A 196 6.44 -13.54 -16.65
N ALA A 197 5.94 -12.41 -16.16
CA ALA A 197 6.68 -11.15 -16.08
C ALA A 197 7.59 -11.04 -14.84
N GLY A 198 7.43 -11.91 -13.85
CA GLY A 198 8.15 -11.82 -12.56
C GLY A 198 7.77 -10.59 -11.76
N VAL A 199 6.47 -10.22 -11.78
CA VAL A 199 5.92 -9.07 -11.06
C VAL A 199 5.00 -9.54 -9.95
N ASP A 200 5.26 -9.11 -8.72
CA ASP A 200 4.41 -9.41 -7.58
C ASP A 200 3.21 -8.48 -7.52
N LEU A 201 2.03 -9.05 -7.43
CA LEU A 201 0.77 -8.33 -7.25
C LEU A 201 0.43 -8.24 -5.77
N ALA A 202 0.33 -7.01 -5.26
CA ALA A 202 0.18 -6.73 -3.84
C ALA A 202 -1.21 -6.16 -3.51
N LEU A 203 -2.08 -6.98 -2.90
CA LEU A 203 -3.44 -6.64 -2.52
C LEU A 203 -3.49 -5.78 -1.26
N HIS A 204 -4.17 -4.63 -1.34
CA HIS A 204 -4.45 -3.75 -0.20
C HIS A 204 -5.81 -4.08 0.46
N PRO A 205 -5.93 -3.99 1.79
CA PRO A 205 -7.20 -4.08 2.49
C PRO A 205 -8.27 -3.08 2.02
N ALA A 206 -9.52 -3.37 2.30
CA ALA A 206 -10.55 -2.35 2.31
C ALA A 206 -10.15 -1.23 3.29
N ASP A 207 -10.47 0.03 2.96
CA ASP A 207 -10.23 1.16 3.84
C ASP A 207 -11.44 2.11 3.80
N PRO A 208 -12.19 2.25 4.91
CA PRO A 208 -12.06 1.52 6.17
C PRO A 208 -12.42 0.03 6.01
N PRO A 209 -11.75 -0.87 6.73
CA PRO A 209 -12.08 -2.30 6.76
C PRO A 209 -13.15 -2.61 7.80
N GLY A 210 -13.44 -3.88 8.06
CA GLY A 210 -14.32 -4.33 9.15
C GLY A 210 -15.81 -4.16 8.87
N LEU A 211 -16.21 -3.45 7.83
CA LEU A 211 -17.60 -3.26 7.42
C LEU A 211 -17.98 -4.28 6.35
N GLU A 212 -19.16 -4.89 6.46
CA GLU A 212 -19.68 -5.81 5.43
C GLU A 212 -20.00 -5.10 4.12
N SER A 213 -20.51 -3.88 4.23
CA SER A 213 -20.78 -3.00 3.10
C SER A 213 -20.53 -1.53 3.47
N LEU A 214 -20.37 -0.70 2.46
CA LEU A 214 -20.35 0.74 2.58
C LEU A 214 -20.83 1.34 1.26
N GLY A 215 -21.77 2.30 1.32
CA GLY A 215 -22.46 2.78 0.12
C GLY A 215 -23.24 1.66 -0.57
N GLY A 216 -23.83 0.72 0.17
CA GLY A 216 -24.52 -0.45 -0.38
C GLY A 216 -23.65 -1.41 -1.20
N ILE A 217 -22.30 -1.27 -1.13
CA ILE A 217 -21.34 -2.07 -1.90
C ILE A 217 -20.62 -3.03 -0.95
N PRO A 218 -20.60 -4.36 -1.24
CA PRO A 218 -19.88 -5.35 -0.45
C PRO A 218 -18.40 -5.05 -0.36
N ARG A 219 -17.81 -5.28 0.82
CA ARG A 219 -16.39 -5.05 1.14
C ARG A 219 -15.69 -6.39 1.32
N LEU A 220 -14.99 -6.89 0.29
CA LEU A 220 -14.38 -8.22 0.35
C LEU A 220 -13.25 -8.29 1.39
N PHE A 221 -12.30 -7.35 1.36
CA PHE A 221 -11.07 -7.42 2.16
C PHE A 221 -11.20 -6.66 3.47
N ARG A 222 -12.12 -7.15 4.33
CA ARG A 222 -12.54 -6.52 5.58
C ARG A 222 -12.12 -7.27 6.85
N ASN A 223 -11.67 -8.51 6.75
CA ASN A 223 -11.24 -9.37 7.84
C ASN A 223 -10.19 -10.39 7.38
N ILE A 224 -9.52 -11.04 8.32
CA ILE A 224 -8.41 -11.98 8.03
C ILE A 224 -8.88 -13.16 7.17
N GLU A 225 -10.05 -13.73 7.44
CA GLU A 225 -10.56 -14.90 6.72
C GLU A 225 -10.75 -14.61 5.23
N ASN A 226 -11.16 -13.40 4.90
CA ASN A 226 -11.33 -12.98 3.52
C ASN A 226 -9.98 -12.78 2.79
N PHE A 227 -8.93 -12.39 3.52
CA PHE A 227 -7.59 -12.35 2.94
C PHE A 227 -7.03 -13.75 2.70
N GLU A 228 -7.18 -14.68 3.64
CA GLU A 228 -6.81 -16.09 3.44
C GLU A 228 -7.55 -16.67 2.23
N LYS A 229 -8.87 -16.44 2.16
CA LYS A 229 -9.66 -16.84 0.99
C LYS A 229 -9.12 -16.23 -0.30
N ALA A 230 -8.70 -14.97 -0.30
CA ALA A 230 -8.15 -14.31 -1.49
C ALA A 230 -6.85 -14.96 -1.96
N MET A 231 -5.93 -15.27 -1.04
CA MET A 231 -4.65 -15.94 -1.36
C MET A 231 -4.87 -17.37 -1.87
N ASP A 232 -5.83 -18.09 -1.29
CA ASP A 232 -6.13 -19.47 -1.67
C ASP A 232 -7.05 -19.59 -2.91
N LEU A 233 -7.67 -18.49 -3.36
CA LEU A 233 -8.67 -18.49 -4.45
C LEU A 233 -8.07 -18.86 -5.81
N VAL A 234 -6.92 -18.27 -6.14
CA VAL A 234 -6.09 -18.56 -7.31
C VAL A 234 -4.65 -18.55 -6.82
N PRO A 235 -4.11 -19.70 -6.39
CA PRO A 235 -2.77 -19.76 -5.80
C PRO A 235 -1.69 -19.33 -6.79
N SER A 236 -0.79 -18.44 -6.35
CA SER A 236 0.35 -17.96 -7.14
C SER A 236 1.43 -17.41 -6.21
N ASP A 237 2.71 -17.73 -6.50
CA ASP A 237 3.85 -17.18 -5.78
C ASP A 237 4.05 -15.67 -6.05
N ASN A 238 3.39 -15.12 -7.09
CA ASN A 238 3.41 -13.69 -7.43
C ASN A 238 2.15 -12.94 -6.96
N HIS A 239 1.43 -13.48 -5.97
CA HIS A 239 0.28 -12.85 -5.36
C HIS A 239 0.42 -12.81 -3.84
N GLY A 240 0.36 -11.61 -3.28
CA GLY A 240 0.48 -11.42 -1.85
C GLY A 240 -0.13 -10.10 -1.38
N LEU A 241 0.25 -9.68 -0.20
CA LEU A 241 -0.35 -8.54 0.48
C LEU A 241 0.52 -7.28 0.40
N LYS A 242 -0.08 -6.18 0.04
CA LYS A 242 0.29 -4.87 0.53
C LYS A 242 -0.28 -4.75 1.95
N LEU A 243 0.47 -5.26 2.93
CA LEU A 243 0.03 -5.36 4.30
C LEU A 243 -0.06 -3.97 4.94
N CYS A 244 -1.25 -3.40 4.98
CA CYS A 244 -1.49 -2.12 5.63
C CYS A 244 -1.76 -2.33 7.13
N LEU A 245 -0.74 -2.12 7.97
CA LEU A 245 -0.85 -2.31 9.41
C LEU A 245 -1.98 -1.49 10.03
N GLY A 246 -2.18 -0.25 9.55
CA GLY A 246 -3.27 0.59 10.00
C GLY A 246 -4.65 0.01 9.70
N CYS A 247 -4.85 -0.64 8.54
CA CYS A 247 -6.13 -1.28 8.25
C CYS A 247 -6.39 -2.48 9.16
N PHE A 248 -5.40 -3.33 9.42
CA PHE A 248 -5.57 -4.42 10.37
C PHE A 248 -5.75 -3.91 11.80
N SER A 249 -5.08 -2.82 12.18
CA SER A 249 -5.29 -2.12 13.45
C SER A 249 -6.72 -1.57 13.58
N GLN A 250 -7.29 -1.01 12.49
CA GLN A 250 -8.69 -0.58 12.43
C GLN A 250 -9.69 -1.73 12.62
N MET A 251 -9.35 -2.94 12.17
CA MET A 251 -10.14 -4.16 12.42
C MET A 251 -10.09 -4.61 13.89
N GLY A 252 -9.12 -4.12 14.67
CA GLY A 252 -8.86 -4.56 16.03
C GLY A 252 -7.98 -5.80 16.13
N GLU A 253 -7.25 -6.12 15.08
CA GLU A 253 -6.40 -7.30 15.00
C GLU A 253 -5.07 -7.12 15.75
N ASP A 254 -4.52 -8.22 16.25
CA ASP A 254 -3.17 -8.26 16.81
C ASP A 254 -2.14 -8.24 15.67
N ILE A 255 -1.47 -7.10 15.47
CA ILE A 255 -0.59 -6.88 14.32
C ILE A 255 0.58 -7.89 14.28
N PRO A 256 1.28 -8.21 15.38
CA PRO A 256 2.24 -9.31 15.41
C PRO A 256 1.69 -10.66 14.93
N GLU A 257 0.46 -10.99 15.30
CA GLU A 257 -0.17 -12.25 14.87
C GLU A 257 -0.50 -12.23 13.37
N VAL A 258 -1.03 -11.12 12.85
CA VAL A 258 -1.26 -10.92 11.42
C VAL A 258 0.03 -11.10 10.63
N ILE A 259 1.14 -10.50 11.10
CA ILE A 259 2.46 -10.61 10.45
C ILE A 259 2.94 -12.07 10.44
N ARG A 260 2.81 -12.82 11.55
CA ARG A 260 3.18 -14.24 11.57
C ARG A 260 2.34 -15.04 10.58
N ARG A 261 1.03 -14.82 10.59
CA ARG A 261 0.07 -15.56 9.79
C ARG A 261 0.35 -15.49 8.29
N PHE A 262 0.63 -14.31 7.77
CA PHE A 262 0.94 -14.10 6.36
C PHE A 262 2.44 -14.18 6.03
N GLY A 263 3.30 -13.80 6.98
CA GLY A 263 4.75 -13.86 6.80
C GLY A 263 5.31 -15.28 6.77
N GLU A 264 4.76 -16.22 7.58
CA GLU A 264 5.15 -17.63 7.56
C GLU A 264 4.72 -18.35 6.26
N ARG A 265 3.79 -17.77 5.51
CA ARG A 265 3.34 -18.23 4.18
C ARG A 265 4.05 -17.50 3.02
N ASP A 266 4.97 -16.56 3.31
CA ASP A 266 5.66 -15.71 2.34
C ASP A 266 4.70 -14.84 1.49
N GLU A 267 3.59 -14.43 2.09
CA GLU A 267 2.52 -13.67 1.42
C GLU A 267 2.61 -12.15 1.64
N ILE A 268 3.66 -11.62 2.29
CA ILE A 268 3.82 -10.17 2.51
C ILE A 268 4.77 -9.61 1.44
N VAL A 269 4.23 -8.89 0.47
CA VAL A 269 5.01 -8.26 -0.61
C VAL A 269 5.65 -6.95 -0.13
N PHE A 270 4.85 -6.04 0.44
CA PHE A 270 5.34 -4.84 1.10
C PHE A 270 4.36 -4.31 2.14
N ILE A 271 4.84 -3.39 2.99
CA ILE A 271 4.09 -2.96 4.17
C ILE A 271 3.80 -1.46 4.12
N HIS A 272 2.52 -1.10 4.29
CA HIS A 272 2.09 0.23 4.69
C HIS A 272 2.20 0.36 6.21
N PHE A 273 3.20 1.15 6.66
CA PHE A 273 3.45 1.37 8.06
C PHE A 273 2.76 2.66 8.52
N ARG A 274 1.55 2.51 9.01
CA ARG A 274 0.77 3.55 9.69
C ARG A 274 0.01 2.93 10.85
N ASP A 275 -0.42 3.74 11.79
CA ASP A 275 -1.23 3.29 12.91
C ASP A 275 -2.41 4.23 13.14
N VAL A 276 -3.36 3.78 13.94
CA VAL A 276 -4.60 4.49 14.27
C VAL A 276 -4.86 4.43 15.78
N ILE A 277 -5.72 5.31 16.27
CA ILE A 277 -6.32 5.24 17.60
C ILE A 277 -7.79 4.88 17.41
N GLY A 278 -8.24 3.85 18.13
CA GLY A 278 -9.58 3.29 17.97
C GLY A 278 -9.65 2.20 16.89
N THR A 279 -10.84 1.71 16.64
CA THR A 279 -11.16 0.66 15.67
C THR A 279 -12.48 1.00 14.99
N VAL A 280 -12.80 0.36 13.86
CA VAL A 280 -14.13 0.48 13.25
C VAL A 280 -15.19 0.15 14.32
N PRO A 281 -16.28 0.92 14.43
CA PRO A 281 -16.77 1.91 13.48
C PRO A 281 -16.22 3.35 13.65
N THR A 282 -15.35 3.64 14.66
CA THR A 282 -14.83 4.98 14.92
C THR A 282 -13.34 4.93 15.21
N PHE A 283 -12.52 5.54 14.35
CA PHE A 283 -11.07 5.64 14.52
C PHE A 283 -10.53 6.94 13.93
N HIS A 284 -9.32 7.30 14.30
CA HIS A 284 -8.55 8.33 13.58
C HIS A 284 -7.09 7.90 13.42
N GLU A 285 -6.48 8.39 12.36
CA GLU A 285 -5.06 8.18 12.09
C GLU A 285 -4.19 8.98 13.05
N THR A 286 -2.95 8.54 13.27
CA THR A 286 -2.08 9.18 14.24
C THR A 286 -0.61 9.08 13.82
N PHE A 287 0.28 9.64 14.61
CA PHE A 287 1.70 9.43 14.45
C PHE A 287 2.08 7.96 14.69
N VAL A 288 3.07 7.49 13.96
CA VAL A 288 3.54 6.09 13.99
C VAL A 288 4.02 5.60 15.38
N ASP A 289 4.22 6.54 16.31
CA ASP A 289 4.63 6.28 17.69
C ASP A 289 3.49 6.42 18.72
N MET A 290 2.22 6.49 18.28
CA MET A 290 1.08 6.81 19.15
C MET A 290 -0.14 5.90 18.99
N GLY A 291 -0.13 4.93 18.11
CA GLY A 291 -1.32 4.17 17.76
C GLY A 291 -1.59 2.95 18.65
N ASN A 292 -2.36 2.01 18.11
CA ASN A 292 -2.83 0.84 18.83
C ASN A 292 -1.74 -0.22 19.05
N PHE A 293 -0.64 -0.22 18.30
CA PHE A 293 0.40 -1.24 18.38
C PHE A 293 1.79 -0.67 18.67
N GLU A 294 2.65 -1.52 19.24
CA GLU A 294 4.04 -1.18 19.56
C GLU A 294 4.97 -1.42 18.38
N THR A 295 5.50 -0.36 17.78
CA THR A 295 6.37 -0.40 16.59
C THR A 295 7.57 -1.35 16.76
N THR A 296 8.21 -1.37 17.94
CA THR A 296 9.36 -2.24 18.20
C THR A 296 8.99 -3.72 18.13
N THR A 297 7.81 -4.08 18.63
CA THR A 297 7.29 -5.45 18.58
C THR A 297 6.99 -5.86 17.14
N VAL A 298 6.36 -4.97 16.37
CA VAL A 298 6.10 -5.18 14.94
C VAL A 298 7.38 -5.44 14.16
N ILE A 299 8.40 -4.59 14.30
CA ILE A 299 9.69 -4.76 13.61
C ILE A 299 10.39 -6.07 14.01
N ARG A 300 10.32 -6.46 15.30
CA ARG A 300 10.85 -7.77 15.73
C ARG A 300 10.12 -8.93 15.04
N THR A 301 8.80 -8.87 15.00
CA THR A 301 7.99 -9.93 14.38
C THR A 301 8.29 -10.05 12.88
N LEU A 302 8.47 -8.93 12.15
CA LEU A 302 8.90 -8.95 10.76
C LEU A 302 10.24 -9.67 10.57
N HIS A 303 11.20 -9.41 11.45
CA HIS A 303 12.46 -10.15 11.46
C HIS A 303 12.28 -11.64 11.80
N ASP A 304 11.39 -11.97 12.73
CA ASP A 304 11.19 -13.34 13.17
C ASP A 304 10.59 -14.22 12.08
N VAL A 305 9.72 -13.66 11.22
CA VAL A 305 9.17 -14.35 10.04
C VAL A 305 10.10 -14.28 8.81
N GLY A 306 11.25 -13.60 8.91
CA GLY A 306 12.23 -13.51 7.82
C GLY A 306 11.91 -12.46 6.76
N TYR A 307 10.98 -11.55 7.01
CA TYR A 307 10.65 -10.46 6.07
C TYR A 307 11.84 -9.51 5.87
N ASP A 308 12.23 -9.27 4.62
CA ASP A 308 13.34 -8.37 4.21
C ASP A 308 12.91 -7.30 3.19
N GLY A 309 11.60 -7.20 2.98
CA GLY A 309 10.98 -6.25 2.08
C GLY A 309 10.92 -4.80 2.61
N PRO A 310 10.34 -3.89 1.84
CA PRO A 310 10.20 -2.48 2.21
C PRO A 310 8.99 -2.24 3.12
N VAL A 311 9.18 -1.34 4.09
CA VAL A 311 8.11 -0.70 4.85
C VAL A 311 8.03 0.76 4.41
N ILE A 312 6.84 1.27 4.13
CA ILE A 312 6.65 2.64 3.67
C ILE A 312 5.64 3.40 4.54
N PRO A 313 5.89 4.67 4.89
CA PRO A 313 4.85 5.53 5.47
C PRO A 313 3.67 5.62 4.50
N ASP A 314 2.48 5.38 5.02
CA ASP A 314 1.24 5.56 4.25
C ASP A 314 0.60 6.91 4.59
N HIS A 315 -0.50 6.95 5.32
CA HIS A 315 -1.05 8.21 5.83
C HIS A 315 -0.26 8.66 7.06
N VAL A 316 -0.02 9.95 7.15
CA VAL A 316 0.65 10.58 8.28
C VAL A 316 -0.12 11.86 8.66
N PRO A 317 -0.14 12.28 9.94
CA PRO A 317 -0.79 13.54 10.32
C PRO A 317 -0.13 14.74 9.65
N LYS A 318 -0.91 15.71 9.19
CA LYS A 318 -0.40 16.97 8.62
C LYS A 318 0.13 17.87 9.73
N MET A 319 1.44 18.12 9.70
CA MET A 319 2.15 18.96 10.66
C MET A 319 2.18 20.42 10.20
N ASP A 320 2.40 21.35 11.13
CA ASP A 320 2.58 22.77 10.80
C ASP A 320 3.68 22.98 9.74
N GLY A 321 3.31 23.63 8.64
CA GLY A 321 4.21 23.93 7.52
C GLY A 321 4.53 22.72 6.64
N ASP A 322 3.74 21.66 6.71
CA ASP A 322 3.76 20.59 5.71
C ASP A 322 3.19 21.09 4.36
N ASP A 323 3.75 20.53 3.29
CA ASP A 323 3.13 20.54 1.96
C ASP A 323 2.01 19.49 1.84
N ASP A 324 1.39 19.38 0.68
CA ASP A 324 0.33 18.38 0.46
C ASP A 324 0.84 16.94 0.49
N TRP A 325 2.13 16.71 0.20
CA TRP A 325 2.77 15.42 0.40
C TRP A 325 3.14 15.14 1.86
N GLN A 326 2.98 16.11 2.79
CA GLN A 326 3.27 15.97 4.21
C GLN A 326 4.75 15.62 4.48
N HIS A 327 5.66 16.37 3.86
CA HIS A 327 7.09 16.06 3.86
C HIS A 327 7.72 15.99 5.25
N ARG A 328 7.27 16.81 6.22
CA ARG A 328 7.79 16.79 7.60
C ARG A 328 7.33 15.56 8.36
N ALA A 329 6.04 15.26 8.27
CA ALA A 329 5.45 14.09 8.92
C ALA A 329 6.02 12.78 8.34
N ARG A 330 6.21 12.70 7.02
CA ARG A 330 6.90 11.56 6.39
C ARG A 330 8.36 11.48 6.82
N GLY A 331 9.05 12.61 6.91
CA GLY A 331 10.41 12.69 7.41
C GLY A 331 10.54 12.19 8.84
N PHE A 332 9.59 12.56 9.72
CA PHE A 332 9.50 12.03 11.08
C PHE A 332 9.33 10.51 11.07
N THR A 333 8.35 10.00 10.30
CA THR A 333 8.03 8.57 10.24
C THR A 333 9.19 7.75 9.71
N VAL A 334 9.84 8.17 8.62
CA VAL A 334 11.03 7.50 8.06
C VAL A 334 12.17 7.46 9.09
N GLY A 335 12.45 8.58 9.75
CA GLY A 335 13.50 8.66 10.77
C GLY A 335 13.21 7.74 11.97
N TYR A 336 11.97 7.72 12.44
CA TYR A 336 11.53 6.86 13.54
C TYR A 336 11.66 5.37 13.20
N LEU A 337 11.12 4.94 12.04
CA LEU A 337 11.20 3.55 11.59
C LEU A 337 12.64 3.08 11.45
N ARG A 338 13.51 3.88 10.83
CA ARG A 338 14.93 3.57 10.71
C ARG A 338 15.60 3.38 12.08
N GLY A 339 15.30 4.27 13.03
CA GLY A 339 15.86 4.17 14.38
C GLY A 339 15.42 2.89 15.10
N VAL A 340 14.15 2.50 14.96
CA VAL A 340 13.61 1.25 15.55
C VAL A 340 14.22 0.02 14.86
N ILE A 341 14.30 -0.01 13.52
CA ILE A 341 14.91 -1.10 12.75
C ILE A 341 16.38 -1.30 13.16
N ASP A 342 17.16 -0.22 13.24
CA ASP A 342 18.55 -0.28 13.65
C ASP A 342 18.72 -0.79 15.09
N THR A 343 17.84 -0.37 16.01
CA THR A 343 17.83 -0.83 17.41
C THR A 343 17.54 -2.32 17.50
N VAL A 344 16.51 -2.80 16.80
CA VAL A 344 16.15 -4.23 16.79
C VAL A 344 17.29 -5.07 16.21
N ARG A 345 17.86 -4.64 15.08
CA ARG A 345 18.99 -5.32 14.43
C ARG A 345 20.21 -5.44 15.35
N THR A 346 20.60 -4.35 16.01
CA THR A 346 21.76 -4.33 16.91
C THR A 346 21.53 -5.25 18.11
N SER A 347 20.35 -5.19 18.74
CA SER A 347 20.02 -6.04 19.88
C SER A 347 20.03 -7.55 19.57
N ARG A 348 19.74 -7.93 18.33
CA ARG A 348 19.80 -9.35 17.88
C ARG A 348 21.23 -9.79 17.63
N GLN A 349 22.09 -8.92 17.07
CA GLN A 349 23.52 -9.22 16.86
C GLN A 349 24.25 -9.41 18.18
N GLU A 350 23.98 -8.59 19.19
CA GLU A 350 24.54 -8.73 20.53
C GLU A 350 24.17 -10.08 21.15
N LYS A 351 22.89 -10.47 21.10
CA LYS A 351 22.43 -11.78 21.59
C LYS A 351 23.08 -12.94 20.84
N ALA A 352 23.22 -12.85 19.50
CA ALA A 352 23.86 -13.89 18.71
C ALA A 352 25.36 -14.04 19.07
N GLY A 353 26.07 -12.92 19.29
CA GLY A 353 27.47 -12.92 19.72
C GLY A 353 27.69 -13.48 21.13
N GLU A 354 26.73 -13.34 22.05
CA GLU A 354 26.80 -13.95 23.39
C GLU A 354 26.70 -15.49 23.36
N TYR A 355 26.03 -16.07 22.36
CA TYR A 355 25.93 -17.53 22.19
C TYR A 355 27.17 -18.16 21.52
N GLU A 356 28.00 -17.40 20.81
CA GLU A 356 29.24 -17.89 20.19
C GLU A 356 30.44 -17.92 21.16
N VAL A 357 30.33 -17.30 22.34
CA VAL A 357 31.41 -17.17 23.33
C VAL A 357 31.30 -18.17 24.49
N ASN A 358 30.25 -18.98 24.55
CA ASN A 358 30.05 -20.04 25.53
C ASN A 358 30.05 -21.42 24.84
#